data_3fe7ab172605f9624b0eaf5dfcbaa34d
#
_entry.id   3fe7ab172605f9624b0eaf5dfcbaa34d
#
_cell.length_a   1.000
_cell.length_b   1.000
_cell.length_c   1.000
_cell.angle_alpha   90.00
_cell.angle_beta   90.00
_cell.angle_gamma   90.00
#
_symmetry.space_group_name_H-M   'P 1'
#
loop_
_entity.id
_entity.type
_entity.pdbx_description
1 polymer ?
#
loop_
_entity_poly.entity_id
_entity_poly.type
_entity_poly.pdbx_seq_one_letter_code
_entity_poly.pdbx_strand_id
1 'polypeptide(L)'
;IPVTGASVAASRPGEVVMVDAEGVHSLQLEPVCQSALCVFEFIYFARPDSNIFGKNVYEVRKNLGRELAKEHPVEADLVIPVPDSGTAPALGFADMSKTPFDMGIIRNHYIGRTFLSPAQSIRDFGVKIKLNPISSIIKGKRVVVVDDSIVRGTTSRSRTNSLRAGAVDS
;
A
#
# COMPACT_ATOMS: atom_id res chain seq x y z
N ILE A 1 -20.08 -22.69 -8.38
CA ILE A 1 -20.34 -22.73 -9.85
C ILE A 1 -19.02 -22.37 -10.50
N PRO A 2 -18.41 -23.25 -11.30
CA PRO A 2 -17.18 -22.92 -11.99
C PRO A 2 -17.50 -21.90 -13.09
N VAL A 3 -16.98 -20.69 -12.95
CA VAL A 3 -17.00 -19.67 -14.01
C VAL A 3 -15.91 -20.07 -15.00
N THR A 4 -16.28 -20.83 -16.01
CA THR A 4 -15.38 -21.14 -17.12
C THR A 4 -15.16 -19.88 -17.94
N GLY A 5 -13.95 -19.31 -17.84
CA GLY A 5 -13.21 -18.67 -18.91
C GLY A 5 -13.83 -17.56 -19.77
N ALA A 6 -14.84 -16.84 -19.30
CA ALA A 6 -15.22 -15.59 -19.96
C ALA A 6 -14.36 -14.46 -19.35
N SER A 7 -13.49 -13.86 -20.17
CA SER A 7 -12.84 -12.60 -19.80
C SER A 7 -13.95 -11.57 -19.60
N VAL A 8 -14.23 -11.22 -18.36
CA VAL A 8 -15.14 -10.11 -18.06
C VAL A 8 -14.41 -8.86 -18.51
N ALA A 9 -14.79 -8.33 -19.67
CA ALA A 9 -14.34 -7.03 -20.11
C ALA A 9 -14.75 -6.01 -19.04
N ALA A 10 -13.84 -5.12 -18.66
CA ALA A 10 -14.18 -4.04 -17.75
C ALA A 10 -15.35 -3.23 -18.35
N SER A 11 -16.37 -2.90 -17.54
CA SER A 11 -17.46 -2.03 -17.97
C SER A 11 -16.94 -0.68 -18.44
N ARG A 12 -17.55 -0.14 -19.48
CA ARG A 12 -17.22 1.19 -20.01
C ARG A 12 -17.80 2.28 -19.10
N PRO A 13 -17.22 3.47 -19.05
CA PRO A 13 -17.85 4.59 -18.36
C PRO A 13 -19.27 4.85 -18.88
N GLY A 14 -20.26 4.92 -17.98
CA GLY A 14 -21.68 5.10 -18.34
C GLY A 14 -22.38 3.86 -18.88
N GLU A 15 -21.75 2.69 -18.83
CA GLU A 15 -22.34 1.41 -19.21
C GLU A 15 -23.10 0.78 -18.04
N VAL A 16 -24.32 0.37 -18.29
CA VAL A 16 -25.13 -0.47 -17.39
C VAL A 16 -25.09 -1.91 -17.88
N VAL A 17 -24.66 -2.80 -17.02
CA VAL A 17 -24.63 -4.24 -17.31
C VAL A 17 -25.73 -4.92 -16.51
N MET A 18 -26.64 -5.62 -17.16
CA MET A 18 -27.65 -6.48 -16.56
C MET A 18 -27.30 -7.94 -16.81
N VAL A 19 -27.51 -8.75 -15.82
CA VAL A 19 -27.35 -10.22 -15.92
C VAL A 19 -28.66 -10.87 -15.52
N ASP A 20 -29.23 -11.66 -16.42
CA ASP A 20 -30.45 -12.41 -16.20
C ASP A 20 -30.32 -13.84 -16.70
N ALA A 21 -31.45 -14.56 -16.82
CA ALA A 21 -31.49 -15.95 -17.28
C ALA A 21 -31.12 -16.09 -18.77
N GLU A 22 -31.31 -15.04 -19.55
CA GLU A 22 -30.99 -14.97 -20.98
C GLU A 22 -29.52 -14.62 -21.24
N GLY A 23 -28.80 -14.07 -20.22
CA GLY A 23 -27.38 -13.79 -20.34
C GLY A 23 -26.92 -12.42 -19.79
N VAL A 24 -25.93 -11.85 -20.44
CA VAL A 24 -25.35 -10.55 -20.08
C VAL A 24 -25.77 -9.52 -21.14
N HIS A 25 -26.47 -8.49 -20.69
CA HIS A 25 -26.96 -7.39 -21.52
C HIS A 25 -26.24 -6.11 -21.14
N SER A 26 -25.80 -5.34 -22.14
CA SER A 26 -25.10 -4.07 -21.93
C SER A 26 -25.89 -2.94 -22.58
N LEU A 27 -26.08 -1.86 -21.84
CA LEU A 27 -26.73 -0.63 -22.29
C LEU A 27 -25.82 0.57 -21.99
N GLN A 28 -25.46 1.32 -23.03
CA GLN A 28 -24.72 2.57 -22.88
C GLN A 28 -25.71 3.71 -22.69
N LEU A 29 -25.74 4.31 -21.47
CA LEU A 29 -26.67 5.41 -21.14
C LEU A 29 -26.18 6.76 -21.64
N GLU A 30 -24.87 6.99 -21.58
CA GLU A 30 -24.28 8.27 -21.95
C GLU A 30 -23.17 8.08 -23.00
N PRO A 31 -22.87 9.11 -23.82
CA PRO A 31 -21.72 9.08 -24.71
C PRO A 31 -20.45 8.79 -23.93
N VAL A 32 -19.56 7.98 -24.52
CA VAL A 32 -18.27 7.67 -23.91
C VAL A 32 -17.45 8.94 -23.77
N CYS A 33 -17.30 9.42 -22.54
CA CYS A 33 -16.42 10.53 -22.19
C CYS A 33 -14.96 10.08 -22.11
N GLN A 34 -14.04 11.03 -22.20
CA GLN A 34 -12.63 10.76 -21.99
C GLN A 34 -12.40 10.19 -20.59
N SER A 35 -11.75 9.03 -20.49
CA SER A 35 -11.43 8.41 -19.21
C SER A 35 -10.48 9.29 -18.40
N ALA A 36 -10.89 9.65 -17.20
CA ALA A 36 -10.04 10.30 -16.20
C ALA A 36 -9.54 9.24 -15.23
N LEU A 37 -8.25 8.96 -15.26
CA LEU A 37 -7.63 7.94 -14.43
C LEU A 37 -7.45 8.45 -13.00
N CYS A 38 -7.92 7.68 -12.02
CA CYS A 38 -7.64 7.96 -10.63
C CYS A 38 -6.26 7.42 -10.24
N VAL A 39 -5.33 8.30 -9.89
CA VAL A 39 -3.97 7.91 -9.49
C VAL A 39 -3.96 7.04 -8.21
N PHE A 40 -4.98 7.12 -7.36
CA PHE A 40 -5.12 6.30 -6.15
C PHE A 40 -5.20 4.80 -6.44
N GLU A 41 -5.62 4.41 -7.63
CA GLU A 41 -5.55 3.00 -8.05
C GLU A 41 -4.11 2.48 -7.97
N PHE A 42 -3.14 3.26 -8.44
CA PHE A 42 -1.73 2.89 -8.35
C PHE A 42 -1.15 3.06 -6.95
N ILE A 43 -1.56 4.08 -6.20
CA ILE A 43 -0.99 4.37 -4.88
C ILE A 43 -1.45 3.34 -3.85
N TYR A 44 -2.77 3.06 -3.78
CA TYR A 44 -3.34 2.34 -2.64
C TYR A 44 -4.38 1.26 -3.00
N PHE A 45 -5.37 1.55 -3.89
CA PHE A 45 -6.54 0.69 -4.05
C PHE A 45 -6.26 -0.62 -4.76
N ALA A 46 -5.55 -0.58 -5.88
CA ALA A 46 -5.34 -1.77 -6.70
C ALA A 46 -4.40 -2.76 -6.03
N ARG A 47 -4.62 -4.05 -6.30
CA ARG A 47 -3.70 -5.10 -5.87
C ARG A 47 -2.36 -4.94 -6.60
N PRO A 48 -1.22 -5.21 -5.94
CA PRO A 48 0.09 -5.07 -6.57
C PRO A 48 0.29 -5.90 -7.84
N ASP A 49 -0.34 -7.08 -7.91
CA ASP A 49 -0.27 -8.00 -9.04
C ASP A 49 -1.20 -7.62 -10.21
N SER A 50 -2.02 -6.59 -10.07
CA SER A 50 -2.96 -6.15 -11.11
C SER A 50 -2.26 -5.34 -12.20
N ASN A 51 -2.84 -5.42 -13.41
CA ASN A 51 -2.54 -4.51 -14.50
C ASN A 51 -3.69 -3.53 -14.69
N ILE A 52 -3.44 -2.24 -14.50
CA ILE A 52 -4.43 -1.18 -14.63
C ILE A 52 -3.93 -0.18 -15.66
N PHE A 53 -4.81 0.18 -16.60
CA PHE A 53 -4.47 1.10 -17.69
C PHE A 53 -3.19 0.72 -18.47
N GLY A 54 -2.98 -0.59 -18.63
CA GLY A 54 -1.83 -1.13 -19.35
C GLY A 54 -0.52 -1.11 -18.56
N LYS A 55 -0.55 -0.80 -17.25
CA LYS A 55 0.64 -0.77 -16.40
C LYS A 55 0.47 -1.71 -15.21
N ASN A 56 1.53 -2.43 -14.86
CA ASN A 56 1.55 -3.24 -13.65
C ASN A 56 1.67 -2.34 -12.41
N VAL A 57 0.79 -2.57 -11.42
CA VAL A 57 0.69 -1.74 -10.21
C VAL A 57 1.96 -1.80 -9.36
N TYR A 58 2.55 -2.99 -9.20
CA TYR A 58 3.78 -3.17 -8.43
C TYR A 58 4.94 -2.36 -9.03
N GLU A 59 5.12 -2.43 -10.35
CA GLU A 59 6.18 -1.68 -11.05
C GLU A 59 5.97 -0.16 -10.96
N VAL A 60 4.73 0.31 -11.05
CA VAL A 60 4.42 1.73 -10.85
C VAL A 60 4.79 2.17 -9.44
N ARG A 61 4.41 1.41 -8.41
CA ARG A 61 4.76 1.72 -7.01
C ARG A 61 6.27 1.71 -6.77
N LYS A 62 6.98 0.75 -7.37
CA LYS A 62 8.45 0.70 -7.30
C LYS A 62 9.08 1.93 -7.97
N ASN A 63 8.54 2.37 -9.10
CA ASN A 63 9.01 3.58 -9.76
C ASN A 63 8.72 4.86 -8.95
N LEU A 64 7.56 4.95 -8.29
CA LEU A 64 7.28 6.06 -7.36
C LEU A 64 8.34 6.15 -6.25
N GLY A 65 8.77 5.01 -5.71
CA GLY A 65 9.86 4.98 -4.73
C GLY A 65 11.22 5.43 -5.30
N ARG A 66 11.52 5.09 -6.56
CA ARG A 66 12.74 5.57 -7.25
C ARG A 66 12.72 7.09 -7.44
N GLU A 67 11.58 7.64 -7.86
CA GLU A 67 11.44 9.10 -8.02
C GLU A 67 11.54 9.81 -6.66
N LEU A 68 10.91 9.26 -5.62
CA LEU A 68 11.01 9.79 -4.26
C LEU A 68 12.47 9.89 -3.78
N ALA A 69 13.30 8.88 -4.06
CA ALA A 69 14.71 8.90 -3.69
C ALA A 69 15.53 9.96 -4.44
N LYS A 70 15.13 10.31 -5.67
CA LYS A 70 15.75 11.38 -6.46
C LYS A 70 15.35 12.77 -5.94
N GLU A 71 14.06 12.95 -5.64
CA GLU A 71 13.51 14.23 -5.17
C GLU A 71 13.93 14.55 -3.74
N HIS A 72 14.07 13.51 -2.91
CA HIS A 72 14.40 13.64 -1.49
C HIS A 72 15.57 12.72 -1.10
N PRO A 73 16.79 13.01 -1.57
CA PRO A 73 17.96 12.25 -1.17
C PRO A 73 18.23 12.43 0.32
N VAL A 74 18.50 11.34 1.02
CA VAL A 74 18.76 11.33 2.45
C VAL A 74 19.86 10.31 2.79
N GLU A 75 20.78 10.69 3.68
CA GLU A 75 21.77 9.76 4.19
C GLU A 75 21.17 8.88 5.28
N ALA A 76 21.13 7.57 5.02
CA ALA A 76 20.61 6.57 5.93
C ALA A 76 21.39 5.26 5.82
N ASP A 77 21.30 4.47 6.86
CA ASP A 77 21.96 3.16 6.93
C ASP A 77 21.02 2.04 6.47
N LEU A 78 19.70 2.31 6.47
CA LEU A 78 18.68 1.32 6.17
C LEU A 78 17.39 1.95 5.65
N VAL A 79 16.78 1.33 4.65
CA VAL A 79 15.41 1.62 4.19
C VAL A 79 14.50 0.49 4.65
N ILE A 80 13.38 0.84 5.30
CA ILE A 80 12.36 -0.11 5.72
C ILE A 80 10.98 0.29 5.21
N PRO A 81 10.12 -0.66 4.84
CA PRO A 81 8.74 -0.38 4.45
C PRO A 81 7.82 -0.28 5.65
N VAL A 82 6.72 0.44 5.49
CA VAL A 82 5.51 0.18 6.26
C VAL A 82 4.74 -0.93 5.54
N PRO A 83 4.68 -2.15 6.09
CA PRO A 83 4.01 -3.26 5.40
C PRO A 83 2.49 -3.08 5.39
N ASP A 84 1.77 -3.54 4.36
CA ASP A 84 2.25 -4.20 3.15
C ASP A 84 2.44 -3.19 2.00
N SER A 85 1.73 -2.06 2.05
CA SER A 85 1.61 -1.08 0.98
C SER A 85 2.90 -0.34 0.65
N GLY A 86 3.72 -0.06 1.67
CA GLY A 86 5.03 0.58 1.52
C GLY A 86 6.15 -0.30 0.95
N THR A 87 5.91 -1.61 0.77
CA THR A 87 7.00 -2.53 0.39
C THR A 87 7.56 -2.26 -1.01
N ALA A 88 6.71 -2.12 -2.02
CA ALA A 88 7.16 -1.87 -3.38
C ALA A 88 7.86 -0.50 -3.54
N PRO A 89 7.30 0.63 -3.02
CA PRO A 89 8.02 1.90 -3.07
C PRO A 89 9.31 1.90 -2.25
N ALA A 90 9.37 1.22 -1.09
CA ALA A 90 10.61 1.12 -0.32
C ALA A 90 11.73 0.39 -1.07
N LEU A 91 11.39 -0.70 -1.79
CA LEU A 91 12.33 -1.36 -2.69
C LEU A 91 12.83 -0.44 -3.80
N GLY A 92 11.94 0.36 -4.39
CA GLY A 92 12.31 1.35 -5.40
C GLY A 92 13.23 2.44 -4.85
N PHE A 93 12.93 2.94 -3.65
CA PHE A 93 13.76 3.92 -2.94
C PHE A 93 15.16 3.38 -2.66
N ALA A 94 15.24 2.19 -2.06
CA ALA A 94 16.51 1.53 -1.74
C ALA A 94 17.37 1.27 -2.98
N ASP A 95 16.72 0.81 -4.07
CA ASP A 95 17.37 0.55 -5.36
C ASP A 95 18.02 1.81 -5.95
N MET A 96 17.35 2.95 -5.87
CA MET A 96 17.82 4.23 -6.39
C MET A 96 18.84 4.90 -5.46
N SER A 97 18.59 4.92 -4.15
CA SER A 97 19.48 5.54 -3.17
C SER A 97 20.73 4.71 -2.85
N LYS A 98 20.78 3.43 -3.31
CA LYS A 98 21.81 2.45 -2.96
C LYS A 98 21.94 2.19 -1.45
N THR A 99 20.88 2.50 -0.70
CA THR A 99 20.78 2.20 0.72
C THR A 99 20.26 0.79 0.92
N PRO A 100 20.79 -0.03 1.83
CA PRO A 100 20.29 -1.36 2.12
C PRO A 100 18.79 -1.37 2.47
N PHE A 101 18.08 -2.40 2.03
CA PHE A 101 16.68 -2.62 2.35
C PHE A 101 16.52 -3.80 3.32
N ASP A 102 15.65 -3.66 4.33
CA ASP A 102 15.25 -4.78 5.19
C ASP A 102 13.85 -4.54 5.76
N MET A 103 13.24 -5.61 6.31
CA MET A 103 11.92 -5.58 6.96
C MET A 103 12.06 -5.18 8.43
N GLY A 104 12.32 -3.89 8.69
CA GLY A 104 12.44 -3.36 10.06
C GLY A 104 11.13 -3.28 10.84
N ILE A 105 9.99 -3.47 10.17
CA ILE A 105 8.65 -3.55 10.75
C ILE A 105 7.97 -4.79 10.20
N ILE A 106 7.31 -5.54 11.08
CA ILE A 106 6.50 -6.69 10.67
C ILE A 106 5.03 -6.49 11.05
N ARG A 107 4.15 -6.95 10.18
CA ARG A 107 2.72 -6.98 10.45
C ARG A 107 2.36 -8.22 11.27
N ASN A 108 1.63 -8.02 12.35
CA ASN A 108 1.04 -9.14 13.09
C ASN A 108 -0.20 -9.67 12.35
N HIS A 109 -0.06 -10.83 11.72
CA HIS A 109 -1.13 -11.49 10.98
C HIS A 109 -2.20 -12.14 11.87
N TYR A 110 -1.90 -12.36 13.16
CA TYR A 110 -2.83 -12.97 14.12
C TYR A 110 -3.87 -11.98 14.66
N ILE A 111 -3.71 -10.67 14.40
CA ILE A 111 -4.66 -9.65 14.80
C ILE A 111 -5.57 -9.31 13.64
N GLY A 112 -6.86 -9.63 13.80
CA GLY A 112 -7.90 -9.34 12.83
C GLY A 112 -8.18 -7.84 12.64
N ARG A 113 -9.25 -7.50 11.92
CA ARG A 113 -9.67 -6.11 11.63
C ARG A 113 -10.19 -5.42 12.89
N THR A 114 -9.33 -4.66 13.57
CA THR A 114 -9.60 -3.99 14.85
C THR A 114 -10.56 -2.80 14.75
N PHE A 115 -10.82 -2.24 13.56
CA PHE A 115 -11.73 -1.11 13.38
C PHE A 115 -13.22 -1.46 13.59
N LEU A 116 -13.56 -2.73 13.73
CA LEU A 116 -14.90 -3.20 14.09
C LEU A 116 -15.14 -3.23 15.59
N SER A 117 -14.12 -2.95 16.41
CA SER A 117 -14.27 -2.91 17.87
C SER A 117 -14.94 -1.61 18.32
N PRO A 118 -15.97 -1.68 19.19
CA PRO A 118 -16.77 -0.51 19.56
C PRO A 118 -16.01 0.48 20.47
N ALA A 119 -15.06 0.02 21.26
CA ALA A 119 -14.30 0.88 22.19
C ALA A 119 -13.05 1.49 21.56
N GLN A 120 -12.86 2.82 21.74
CA GLN A 120 -11.70 3.54 21.21
C GLN A 120 -10.37 2.99 21.75
N SER A 121 -10.31 2.67 23.04
CA SER A 121 -9.13 2.07 23.70
C SER A 121 -8.70 0.74 23.07
N ILE A 122 -9.66 -0.09 22.66
CA ILE A 122 -9.38 -1.37 21.99
C ILE A 122 -8.88 -1.13 20.55
N ARG A 123 -9.42 -0.11 19.88
CA ARG A 123 -8.91 0.29 18.55
C ARG A 123 -7.48 0.81 18.61
N ASP A 124 -7.17 1.67 19.58
CA ASP A 124 -5.83 2.23 19.77
C ASP A 124 -4.81 1.15 20.17
N PHE A 125 -5.22 0.21 21.04
CA PHE A 125 -4.41 -0.96 21.40
C PHE A 125 -4.17 -1.87 20.19
N GLY A 126 -5.21 -2.17 19.41
CA GLY A 126 -5.11 -2.98 18.20
C GLY A 126 -4.22 -2.37 17.11
N VAL A 127 -4.19 -1.04 16.99
CA VAL A 127 -3.29 -0.34 16.07
C VAL A 127 -1.83 -0.47 16.51
N LYS A 128 -1.56 -0.37 17.82
CA LYS A 128 -0.20 -0.52 18.39
C LYS A 128 0.37 -1.92 18.18
N ILE A 129 -0.45 -2.97 18.31
CA ILE A 129 0.01 -4.36 18.18
C ILE A 129 0.10 -4.83 16.73
N LYS A 130 -0.52 -4.11 15.81
CA LYS A 130 -0.61 -4.52 14.40
C LYS A 130 0.71 -4.45 13.63
N LEU A 131 1.59 -3.54 14.01
CA LEU A 131 2.89 -3.32 13.38
C LEU A 131 3.97 -3.28 14.46
N ASN A 132 4.86 -4.26 14.43
CA ASN A 132 5.90 -4.43 15.44
C ASN A 132 7.27 -4.16 14.84
N PRO A 133 8.10 -3.29 15.48
CA PRO A 133 9.49 -3.10 15.10
C PRO A 133 10.32 -4.34 15.37
N ILE A 134 11.30 -4.61 14.51
CA ILE A 134 12.31 -5.64 14.73
C ILE A 134 13.57 -4.94 15.23
N SER A 135 13.74 -4.88 16.56
CA SER A 135 14.81 -4.13 17.21
C SER A 135 16.21 -4.52 16.74
N SER A 136 16.47 -5.80 16.51
CA SER A 136 17.75 -6.30 16.01
C SER A 136 18.14 -5.75 14.62
N ILE A 137 17.15 -5.32 13.83
CA ILE A 137 17.37 -4.76 12.48
C ILE A 137 17.62 -3.25 12.55
N ILE A 138 16.87 -2.53 13.41
CA ILE A 138 16.85 -1.06 13.40
C ILE A 138 17.74 -0.40 14.44
N LYS A 139 18.17 -1.12 15.49
CA LYS A 139 18.94 -0.55 16.60
C LYS A 139 20.26 0.07 16.13
N GLY A 140 20.50 1.31 16.55
CA GLY A 140 21.71 2.06 16.24
C GLY A 140 21.83 2.54 14.80
N LYS A 141 20.80 2.40 13.96
CA LYS A 141 20.83 2.79 12.55
C LYS A 141 19.99 4.05 12.30
N ARG A 142 20.41 4.85 11.33
CA ARG A 142 19.59 5.89 10.71
C ARG A 142 18.67 5.21 9.69
N VAL A 143 17.37 5.27 9.93
CA VAL A 143 16.40 4.49 9.17
C VAL A 143 15.47 5.40 8.38
N VAL A 144 15.34 5.16 7.07
CA VAL A 144 14.29 5.72 6.23
C VAL A 144 13.09 4.78 6.27
N VAL A 145 11.94 5.33 6.63
CA VAL A 145 10.65 4.61 6.67
C VAL A 145 9.83 5.06 5.47
N VAL A 146 9.49 4.14 4.58
CA VAL A 146 8.69 4.41 3.38
C VAL A 146 7.28 3.88 3.57
N ASP A 147 6.29 4.75 3.41
CA ASP A 147 4.86 4.43 3.41
C ASP A 147 4.24 4.79 2.05
N ASP A 148 3.01 4.37 1.79
CA ASP A 148 2.26 4.71 0.58
C ASP A 148 1.76 6.16 0.58
N SER A 149 1.40 6.69 1.73
CA SER A 149 0.80 8.01 1.87
C SER A 149 0.86 8.55 3.31
N ILE A 150 0.85 9.88 3.43
CA ILE A 150 0.69 10.59 4.69
C ILE A 150 -0.54 11.48 4.56
N VAL A 151 -1.63 11.17 5.31
CA VAL A 151 -2.88 11.95 5.27
C VAL A 151 -2.94 12.97 6.39
N ARG A 152 -3.05 12.51 7.65
CA ARG A 152 -3.13 13.39 8.84
C ARG A 152 -1.88 13.36 9.71
N GLY A 153 -0.92 12.54 9.39
CA GLY A 153 0.32 12.37 10.15
C GLY A 153 0.19 11.68 11.51
N THR A 154 -1.01 11.47 12.03
CA THR A 154 -1.23 10.83 13.35
C THR A 154 -0.70 9.41 13.39
N THR A 155 -0.99 8.62 12.36
CA THR A 155 -0.52 7.24 12.22
C THR A 155 1.00 7.18 12.03
N SER A 156 1.55 8.06 11.18
CA SER A 156 2.99 8.13 10.92
C SER A 156 3.75 8.53 12.18
N ARG A 157 3.23 9.50 12.97
CA ARG A 157 3.83 9.90 14.25
C ARG A 157 3.84 8.74 15.26
N SER A 158 2.73 8.01 15.40
CA SER A 158 2.65 6.85 16.29
C SER A 158 3.65 5.76 15.88
N ARG A 159 3.77 5.49 14.59
CA ARG A 159 4.74 4.51 14.03
C ARG A 159 6.19 4.94 14.29
N THR A 160 6.51 6.20 14.05
CA THR A 160 7.85 6.74 14.31
C THR A 160 8.23 6.65 15.79
N ASN A 161 7.28 6.93 16.69
CA ASN A 161 7.53 6.79 18.13
C ASN A 161 7.73 5.32 18.54
N SER A 162 6.97 4.40 17.97
CA SER A 162 7.16 2.95 18.21
C SER A 162 8.51 2.45 17.70
N LEU A 163 8.96 2.93 16.52
CA LEU A 163 10.28 2.62 15.99
C LEU A 163 11.41 3.16 16.87
N ARG A 164 11.28 4.41 17.35
CA ARG A 164 12.25 5.00 18.29
C ARG A 164 12.33 4.21 19.58
N ALA A 165 11.20 3.81 20.18
CA ALA A 165 11.17 2.96 21.35
C ALA A 165 11.84 1.61 21.09
N GLY A 166 11.47 0.90 20.03
CA GLY A 166 12.08 -0.37 19.64
C GLY A 166 13.57 -0.30 19.26
N ALA A 167 14.08 0.91 18.97
CA ALA A 167 15.50 1.12 18.71
C ALA A 167 16.32 1.36 20.01
N VAL A 168 15.64 1.74 21.10
CA VAL A 168 16.28 2.05 22.40
C VAL A 168 16.18 0.87 23.36
N ASP A 169 15.01 0.18 23.40
CA ASP A 169 14.72 -0.90 24.34
C ASP A 169 15.29 -2.26 23.85
N SER A 170 16.52 -2.54 24.24
CA SER A 170 17.07 -3.92 24.41
C SER A 170 18.45 -3.90 25.03
#